data_5d3cc93e743208b1628caf1ca98e2944
#
_entry.id   5d3cc93e743208b1628caf1ca98e2944
#
_cell.length_a   1.000
_cell.length_b   1.000
_cell.length_c   1.000
_cell.angle_alpha   90.00
_cell.angle_beta   90.00
_cell.angle_gamma   90.00
#
_symmetry.space_group_name_H-M   'P 1'
#
loop_
_entity.id
_entity.type
_entity.pdbx_description
1 polymer ?
#
loop_
_entity_poly.entity_id
_entity_poly.type
_entity_poly.pdbx_seq_one_letter_code
_entity_poly.pdbx_strand_id
1 'polypeptide(L)'
;MSKRMNNILHEAVTQGLISGAVAAAQDKERPWAVVVMTAVAAWFAAIPLGILVVLALLSDARPDEGAFVAVGVLVLGAAVAMLYQGGKSLFVEQLGVASLIVGTALVGFGSFDSKSVQSSLGLMALLTLLLAALVPQAWLRALLAASFVSLLTLSVSYRQVYSAAAGVPAEYVLDFIAFAWIGGHAVLRRIEQRPENARIAGALESILTGVGAMTVLLLAACSGKTFLFGAGHLSGMLPFQTSAAAGATEAALVSVACALLAAAWSMRQWPALRSPWFVAVAATAACLCWFSVTLGAVLLVGAVCTANGRRNLALLAAAAALWIVGAFYYQLAWPLGTKAAVLAACGALLGAVARFAMPAEAPAAVPAHAPQHAPATGDRWRRLVIGGAGAVVLVVANAAIWEKEALIRNGAPVYVELAPVDPRSLMQGDYMALNYALPVEVVRFEADEATLVARRAPNGVATLLRIHEGEALAPDEMLIELVRKNGRLMIASDAWYFAEGEAERWSRARYGEFRIDAKGKALLVGLRGPQLEAL
;
A
#
# COMPACT_ATOMS: atom_id res chain seq x y z
N MET A 1 19.17 -20.57 9.34
CA MET A 1 18.20 -21.16 10.33
C MET A 1 18.44 -20.56 11.72
N SER A 2 17.40 -20.39 12.57
CA SER A 2 17.61 -19.84 13.91
C SER A 2 18.33 -20.90 14.79
N LYS A 3 19.24 -20.44 15.71
CA LYS A 3 19.94 -21.32 16.69
C LYS A 3 18.95 -22.29 17.41
N ARG A 4 17.70 -21.85 17.58
CA ARG A 4 16.63 -22.65 18.21
C ARG A 4 16.20 -23.84 17.34
N MET A 5 16.16 -23.71 16.02
CA MET A 5 15.81 -24.77 15.09
C MET A 5 16.91 -25.83 15.02
N ASN A 6 18.19 -25.41 15.03
CA ASN A 6 19.32 -26.35 15.05
C ASN A 6 19.35 -27.17 16.35
N ASN A 7 19.01 -26.57 17.49
CA ASN A 7 18.91 -27.29 18.76
C ASN A 7 17.76 -28.32 18.73
N ILE A 8 16.59 -27.96 18.19
CA ILE A 8 15.45 -28.89 18.07
C ILE A 8 15.80 -30.04 17.12
N LEU A 9 16.45 -29.77 16.00
CA LEU A 9 16.91 -30.82 15.07
C LEU A 9 17.95 -31.73 15.71
N HIS A 10 18.89 -31.16 16.46
CA HIS A 10 19.89 -31.94 17.18
C HIS A 10 19.27 -32.85 18.24
N GLU A 11 18.30 -32.33 18.98
CA GLU A 11 17.56 -33.07 19.99
C GLU A 11 16.68 -34.19 19.36
N ALA A 12 16.05 -33.93 18.21
CA ALA A 12 15.28 -34.91 17.47
C ALA A 12 16.16 -36.05 16.89
N VAL A 13 17.41 -35.73 16.49
CA VAL A 13 18.41 -36.73 16.06
C VAL A 13 18.86 -37.57 17.26
N THR A 14 19.17 -36.94 18.41
CA THR A 14 19.60 -37.67 19.63
C THR A 14 18.51 -38.56 20.21
N GLN A 15 17.25 -38.18 20.02
CA GLN A 15 16.07 -39.00 20.42
C GLN A 15 15.69 -40.06 19.37
N GLY A 16 16.43 -40.15 18.25
CA GLY A 16 16.17 -41.16 17.20
C GLY A 16 14.90 -40.92 16.38
N LEU A 17 14.30 -39.71 16.49
CA LEU A 17 13.08 -39.35 15.76
C LEU A 17 13.35 -39.06 14.28
N ILE A 18 14.57 -38.62 13.95
CA ILE A 18 15.04 -38.40 12.57
C ILE A 18 16.46 -38.94 12.39
N SER A 19 16.77 -39.45 11.19
CA SER A 19 18.12 -39.93 10.89
C SER A 19 19.10 -38.76 10.75
N GLY A 20 20.33 -38.93 11.26
CA GLY A 20 21.39 -37.91 11.16
C GLY A 20 21.73 -37.51 9.73
N ALA A 21 21.49 -38.39 8.75
CA ALA A 21 21.66 -38.08 7.32
C ALA A 21 20.67 -37.03 6.82
N VAL A 22 19.44 -36.96 7.35
CA VAL A 22 18.43 -35.96 7.01
C VAL A 22 18.80 -34.59 7.62
N ALA A 23 19.35 -34.56 8.83
CA ALA A 23 19.83 -33.34 9.47
C ALA A 23 21.07 -32.77 8.77
N ALA A 24 21.99 -33.61 8.31
CA ALA A 24 23.19 -33.20 7.60
C ALA A 24 22.94 -32.68 6.17
N ALA A 25 21.85 -33.11 5.53
CA ALA A 25 21.47 -32.66 4.19
C ALA A 25 20.97 -31.22 4.16
N GLN A 26 20.55 -30.68 5.30
CA GLN A 26 20.00 -29.29 5.41
C GLN A 26 21.07 -28.22 5.65
N ASP A 27 22.33 -28.57 5.93
CA ASP A 27 23.34 -27.65 6.44
C ASP A 27 24.25 -27.00 5.35
N LYS A 28 23.90 -27.09 4.07
CA LYS A 28 24.58 -26.35 3.01
C LYS A 28 23.90 -24.99 2.78
N GLU A 29 23.98 -24.09 3.75
CA GLU A 29 23.67 -22.69 3.54
C GLU A 29 24.67 -22.10 2.51
N ARG A 30 24.20 -21.87 1.29
CA ARG A 30 25.00 -21.22 0.25
C ARG A 30 25.18 -19.75 0.63
N PRO A 31 26.42 -19.18 0.54
CA PRO A 31 26.64 -17.77 0.83
C PRO A 31 25.69 -16.91 -0.03
N TRP A 32 25.01 -15.96 0.59
CA TRP A 32 24.02 -15.11 -0.09
C TRP A 32 24.60 -14.39 -1.33
N ALA A 33 25.89 -14.01 -1.26
CA ALA A 33 26.59 -13.37 -2.38
C ALA A 33 26.66 -14.28 -3.63
N VAL A 34 26.90 -15.59 -3.45
CA VAL A 34 26.89 -16.58 -4.54
C VAL A 34 25.49 -16.72 -5.11
N VAL A 35 24.45 -16.71 -4.27
CA VAL A 35 23.04 -16.77 -4.71
C VAL A 35 22.71 -15.55 -5.58
N VAL A 36 23.05 -14.34 -5.12
CA VAL A 36 22.80 -13.10 -5.85
C VAL A 36 23.57 -13.05 -7.17
N MET A 37 24.87 -13.34 -7.15
CA MET A 37 25.69 -13.33 -8.38
C MET A 37 25.20 -14.34 -9.42
N THR A 38 24.82 -15.54 -8.97
CA THR A 38 24.30 -16.57 -9.88
C THR A 38 22.92 -16.18 -10.43
N ALA A 39 22.08 -15.54 -9.63
CA ALA A 39 20.79 -15.02 -10.07
C ALA A 39 21.00 -13.93 -11.14
N VAL A 40 21.84 -12.94 -10.86
CA VAL A 40 22.18 -11.87 -11.82
C VAL A 40 22.70 -12.46 -13.13
N ALA A 41 23.63 -13.41 -13.09
CA ALA A 41 24.17 -14.05 -14.30
C ALA A 41 23.07 -14.78 -15.11
N ALA A 42 22.16 -15.49 -14.43
CA ALA A 42 21.06 -16.18 -15.10
C ALA A 42 20.08 -15.21 -15.76
N TRP A 43 19.78 -14.07 -15.11
CA TRP A 43 18.90 -13.05 -15.68
C TRP A 43 19.57 -12.33 -16.85
N PHE A 44 20.88 -12.02 -16.77
CA PHE A 44 21.63 -11.47 -17.90
C PHE A 44 21.69 -12.41 -19.10
N ALA A 45 21.62 -13.72 -18.90
CA ALA A 45 21.52 -14.69 -19.99
C ALA A 45 20.10 -14.79 -20.58
N ALA A 46 19.07 -14.71 -19.71
CA ALA A 46 17.68 -14.88 -20.12
C ALA A 46 17.13 -13.67 -20.89
N ILE A 47 17.50 -12.43 -20.50
CA ILE A 47 16.98 -11.21 -21.13
C ILE A 47 17.36 -11.12 -22.62
N PRO A 48 18.63 -11.25 -23.05
CA PRO A 48 18.99 -11.23 -24.46
C PRO A 48 18.33 -12.37 -25.26
N LEU A 49 18.22 -13.56 -24.65
CA LEU A 49 17.55 -14.68 -25.28
C LEU A 49 16.07 -14.40 -25.51
N GLY A 50 15.39 -13.83 -24.52
CA GLY A 50 14.00 -13.40 -24.66
C GLY A 50 13.80 -12.33 -25.74
N ILE A 51 14.68 -11.33 -25.79
CA ILE A 51 14.67 -10.29 -26.83
C ILE A 51 14.88 -10.91 -28.22
N LEU A 52 15.82 -11.83 -28.36
CA LEU A 52 16.10 -12.51 -29.65
C LEU A 52 14.90 -13.32 -30.13
N VAL A 53 14.21 -14.03 -29.22
CA VAL A 53 12.98 -14.76 -29.54
C VAL A 53 11.88 -13.81 -30.02
N VAL A 54 11.67 -12.69 -29.31
CA VAL A 54 10.68 -11.68 -29.71
C VAL A 54 11.03 -11.06 -31.06
N LEU A 55 12.30 -10.68 -31.28
CA LEU A 55 12.75 -10.12 -32.54
C LEU A 55 12.59 -11.12 -33.70
N ALA A 56 12.88 -12.41 -33.49
CA ALA A 56 12.68 -13.46 -34.47
C ALA A 56 11.20 -13.61 -34.85
N LEU A 57 10.30 -13.53 -33.88
CA LEU A 57 8.84 -13.61 -34.13
C LEU A 57 8.29 -12.33 -34.80
N LEU A 58 8.93 -11.17 -34.55
CA LEU A 58 8.54 -9.89 -35.17
C LEU A 58 9.20 -9.66 -36.56
N SER A 59 10.12 -10.51 -36.97
CA SER A 59 10.83 -10.35 -38.25
C SER A 59 9.92 -10.57 -39.49
N ASP A 60 8.80 -11.25 -39.33
CA ASP A 60 7.80 -11.43 -40.38
C ASP A 60 6.91 -10.18 -40.50
N ALA A 61 6.53 -9.84 -41.74
CA ALA A 61 5.71 -8.66 -42.06
C ALA A 61 4.28 -8.71 -41.42
N ARG A 62 3.88 -9.86 -40.92
CA ARG A 62 2.65 -10.07 -40.13
C ARG A 62 3.00 -11.01 -38.98
N PRO A 63 3.21 -10.47 -37.77
CA PRO A 63 3.45 -11.30 -36.60
C PRO A 63 2.24 -12.21 -36.36
N ASP A 64 2.47 -13.53 -36.38
CA ASP A 64 1.45 -14.51 -36.08
C ASP A 64 1.24 -14.62 -34.56
N GLU A 65 0.08 -14.16 -34.09
CA GLU A 65 -0.29 -14.24 -32.67
C GLU A 65 -0.23 -15.68 -32.14
N GLY A 66 -0.59 -16.65 -32.96
CA GLY A 66 -0.50 -18.08 -32.64
C GLY A 66 0.93 -18.55 -32.41
N ALA A 67 1.89 -18.02 -33.15
CA ALA A 67 3.31 -18.35 -32.97
C ALA A 67 3.84 -17.89 -31.63
N PHE A 68 3.46 -16.69 -31.14
CA PHE A 68 3.83 -16.21 -29.82
C PHE A 68 3.29 -17.12 -28.70
N VAL A 69 2.03 -17.56 -28.81
CA VAL A 69 1.43 -18.49 -27.84
C VAL A 69 2.16 -19.84 -27.89
N ALA A 70 2.41 -20.40 -29.05
CA ALA A 70 3.06 -21.70 -29.19
C ALA A 70 4.49 -21.70 -28.62
N VAL A 71 5.30 -20.69 -29.00
CA VAL A 71 6.66 -20.52 -28.46
C VAL A 71 6.61 -20.24 -26.94
N GLY A 72 5.68 -19.41 -26.48
CA GLY A 72 5.49 -19.12 -25.07
C GLY A 72 5.20 -20.39 -24.24
N VAL A 73 4.31 -21.27 -24.73
CA VAL A 73 4.00 -22.55 -24.08
C VAL A 73 5.21 -23.47 -24.04
N LEU A 74 6.00 -23.54 -25.13
CA LEU A 74 7.25 -24.32 -25.13
C LEU A 74 8.26 -23.80 -24.12
N VAL A 75 8.45 -22.48 -24.05
CA VAL A 75 9.33 -21.83 -23.07
C VAL A 75 8.84 -22.10 -21.65
N LEU A 76 7.54 -22.04 -21.39
CA LEU A 76 6.96 -22.37 -20.07
C LEU A 76 7.19 -23.85 -19.71
N GLY A 77 7.03 -24.76 -20.64
CA GLY A 77 7.33 -26.19 -20.42
C GLY A 77 8.80 -26.41 -20.06
N ALA A 78 9.71 -25.78 -20.79
CA ALA A 78 11.14 -25.82 -20.50
C ALA A 78 11.47 -25.20 -19.12
N ALA A 79 10.87 -24.05 -18.81
CA ALA A 79 11.02 -23.37 -17.51
C ALA A 79 10.60 -24.27 -16.34
N VAL A 80 9.44 -24.90 -16.43
CA VAL A 80 8.96 -25.84 -15.40
C VAL A 80 9.91 -27.03 -15.27
N ALA A 81 10.37 -27.62 -16.38
CA ALA A 81 11.34 -28.72 -16.35
C ALA A 81 12.67 -28.31 -15.67
N MET A 82 13.19 -27.09 -15.98
CA MET A 82 14.37 -26.53 -15.33
C MET A 82 14.16 -26.36 -13.81
N LEU A 83 12.99 -25.88 -13.39
CA LEU A 83 12.66 -25.68 -11.98
C LEU A 83 12.60 -27.01 -11.20
N TYR A 84 12.16 -28.10 -11.82
CA TYR A 84 12.25 -29.45 -11.20
C TYR A 84 13.68 -29.97 -11.10
N GLN A 85 14.57 -29.58 -12.03
CA GLN A 85 15.98 -29.98 -12.01
C GLN A 85 16.85 -29.04 -11.16
N GLY A 86 16.35 -27.84 -10.83
CA GLY A 86 17.07 -26.74 -10.18
C GLY A 86 17.67 -27.10 -8.81
N GLY A 87 17.17 -28.11 -8.11
CA GLY A 87 17.74 -28.62 -6.86
C GLY A 87 19.23 -29.01 -6.95
N LYS A 88 19.76 -29.27 -8.15
CA LYS A 88 21.15 -29.64 -8.43
C LYS A 88 22.02 -28.41 -8.77
N SER A 89 21.45 -27.37 -9.40
CA SER A 89 22.18 -26.17 -9.84
C SER A 89 21.35 -24.90 -9.62
N LEU A 90 21.89 -23.98 -8.86
CA LEU A 90 21.26 -22.67 -8.61
C LEU A 90 21.06 -21.85 -9.90
N PHE A 91 22.02 -21.95 -10.84
CA PHE A 91 21.92 -21.27 -12.12
C PHE A 91 20.72 -21.75 -12.94
N VAL A 92 20.49 -23.06 -13.00
CA VAL A 92 19.34 -23.66 -13.72
C VAL A 92 18.03 -23.24 -13.08
N GLU A 93 17.99 -23.17 -11.75
CA GLU A 93 16.81 -22.70 -11.01
C GLU A 93 16.49 -21.25 -11.35
N GLN A 94 17.48 -20.35 -11.30
CA GLN A 94 17.27 -18.93 -11.62
C GLN A 94 16.95 -18.69 -13.10
N LEU A 95 17.58 -19.46 -14.00
CA LEU A 95 17.26 -19.43 -15.42
C LEU A 95 15.82 -19.89 -15.67
N GLY A 96 15.34 -20.91 -14.95
CA GLY A 96 13.96 -21.38 -15.00
C GLY A 96 12.96 -20.29 -14.58
N VAL A 97 13.27 -19.52 -13.53
CA VAL A 97 12.44 -18.38 -13.10
C VAL A 97 12.36 -17.30 -14.19
N ALA A 98 13.51 -16.91 -14.75
CA ALA A 98 13.56 -15.91 -15.82
C ALA A 98 12.81 -16.40 -17.09
N SER A 99 13.01 -17.66 -17.47
CA SER A 99 12.29 -18.28 -18.60
C SER A 99 10.78 -18.35 -18.37
N LEU A 100 10.34 -18.57 -17.13
CA LEU A 100 8.92 -18.57 -16.77
C LEU A 100 8.29 -17.19 -17.00
N ILE A 101 9.00 -16.10 -16.65
CA ILE A 101 8.54 -14.72 -16.92
C ILE A 101 8.46 -14.47 -18.43
N VAL A 102 9.50 -14.84 -19.19
CA VAL A 102 9.52 -14.66 -20.65
C VAL A 102 8.39 -15.45 -21.30
N GLY A 103 8.22 -16.72 -20.95
CA GLY A 103 7.16 -17.56 -21.51
C GLY A 103 5.76 -17.03 -21.18
N THR A 104 5.55 -16.54 -19.95
CA THR A 104 4.28 -15.92 -19.54
C THR A 104 4.01 -14.64 -20.33
N ALA A 105 5.05 -13.81 -20.56
CA ALA A 105 4.94 -12.59 -21.35
C ALA A 105 4.61 -12.88 -22.82
N LEU A 106 5.24 -13.91 -23.43
CA LEU A 106 4.96 -14.34 -24.80
C LEU A 106 3.51 -14.83 -24.96
N VAL A 107 3.03 -15.68 -24.05
CA VAL A 107 1.63 -16.12 -24.06
C VAL A 107 0.69 -14.93 -23.87
N GLY A 108 1.02 -14.01 -22.96
CA GLY A 108 0.24 -12.80 -22.73
C GLY A 108 0.15 -11.92 -23.97
N PHE A 109 1.29 -11.69 -24.65
CA PHE A 109 1.33 -10.90 -25.87
C PHE A 109 0.54 -11.54 -27.01
N GLY A 110 0.72 -12.85 -27.26
CA GLY A 110 0.03 -13.56 -28.33
C GLY A 110 -1.45 -13.84 -28.07
N SER A 111 -1.90 -13.77 -26.80
CA SER A 111 -3.31 -13.93 -26.42
C SER A 111 -4.02 -12.60 -26.19
N PHE A 112 -3.32 -11.47 -26.34
CA PHE A 112 -3.89 -10.16 -26.08
C PHE A 112 -4.79 -9.72 -27.25
N ASP A 113 -6.09 -9.60 -26.96
CA ASP A 113 -7.06 -9.01 -27.87
C ASP A 113 -7.57 -7.69 -27.30
N SER A 114 -7.30 -6.60 -28.01
CA SER A 114 -7.74 -5.26 -27.62
C SER A 114 -9.27 -5.11 -27.56
N LYS A 115 -10.00 -5.97 -28.27
CA LYS A 115 -11.48 -6.00 -28.27
C LYS A 115 -12.04 -6.76 -27.07
N SER A 116 -11.25 -7.66 -26.48
CA SER A 116 -11.65 -8.51 -25.36
C SER A 116 -10.56 -8.62 -24.29
N VAL A 117 -10.03 -7.48 -23.84
CA VAL A 117 -9.00 -7.40 -22.78
C VAL A 117 -9.40 -8.19 -21.53
N GLN A 118 -10.69 -8.19 -21.20
CA GLN A 118 -11.24 -8.95 -20.07
C GLN A 118 -10.96 -10.45 -20.19
N SER A 119 -11.19 -11.05 -21.37
CA SER A 119 -10.94 -12.48 -21.61
C SER A 119 -9.44 -12.80 -21.59
N SER A 120 -8.61 -11.92 -22.15
CA SER A 120 -7.15 -12.07 -22.13
C SER A 120 -6.62 -12.08 -20.69
N LEU A 121 -7.08 -11.17 -19.84
CA LEU A 121 -6.75 -11.16 -18.42
C LEU A 121 -7.22 -12.42 -17.68
N GLY A 122 -8.43 -12.91 -18.00
CA GLY A 122 -8.97 -14.14 -17.43
C GLY A 122 -8.14 -15.37 -17.84
N LEU A 123 -7.71 -15.45 -19.10
CA LEU A 123 -6.82 -16.51 -19.59
C LEU A 123 -5.48 -16.48 -18.85
N MET A 124 -4.89 -15.30 -18.68
CA MET A 124 -3.63 -15.12 -17.96
C MET A 124 -3.78 -15.47 -16.47
N ALA A 125 -4.93 -15.18 -15.86
CA ALA A 125 -5.22 -15.61 -14.50
C ALA A 125 -5.23 -17.15 -14.39
N LEU A 126 -5.91 -17.84 -15.30
CA LEU A 126 -5.93 -19.30 -15.33
C LEU A 126 -4.54 -19.90 -15.57
N LEU A 127 -3.76 -19.30 -16.46
CA LEU A 127 -2.38 -19.72 -16.71
C LEU A 127 -1.51 -19.60 -15.46
N THR A 128 -1.58 -18.49 -14.72
CA THR A 128 -0.80 -18.30 -13.50
C THR A 128 -1.23 -19.28 -12.39
N LEU A 129 -2.51 -19.62 -12.29
CA LEU A 129 -2.99 -20.64 -11.36
C LEU A 129 -2.48 -22.04 -11.74
N LEU A 130 -2.50 -22.39 -13.04
CA LEU A 130 -1.94 -23.65 -13.54
C LEU A 130 -0.44 -23.75 -13.23
N LEU A 131 0.32 -22.68 -13.52
CA LEU A 131 1.75 -22.63 -13.22
C LEU A 131 2.01 -22.73 -11.71
N ALA A 132 1.17 -22.11 -10.85
CA ALA A 132 1.27 -22.25 -9.40
C ALA A 132 1.07 -23.71 -8.95
N ALA A 133 0.25 -24.49 -9.64
CA ALA A 133 0.08 -25.91 -9.33
C ALA A 133 1.29 -26.75 -9.81
N LEU A 134 1.93 -26.38 -10.93
CA LEU A 134 3.02 -27.13 -11.55
C LEU A 134 4.41 -26.83 -10.95
N VAL A 135 4.66 -25.63 -10.49
CA VAL A 135 5.99 -25.20 -10.00
C VAL A 135 6.31 -25.83 -8.64
N PRO A 136 7.54 -26.37 -8.41
CA PRO A 136 7.89 -27.02 -7.16
C PRO A 136 8.25 -26.06 -6.00
N GLN A 137 8.76 -24.84 -6.31
CA GLN A 137 9.22 -23.87 -5.30
C GLN A 137 8.04 -23.18 -4.58
N ALA A 138 7.99 -23.27 -3.25
CA ALA A 138 6.90 -22.75 -2.43
C ALA A 138 6.71 -21.23 -2.58
N TRP A 139 7.81 -20.46 -2.60
CA TRP A 139 7.76 -18.99 -2.75
C TRP A 139 7.23 -18.56 -4.12
N LEU A 140 7.66 -19.24 -5.19
CA LEU A 140 7.24 -18.92 -6.57
C LEU A 140 5.77 -19.32 -6.78
N ARG A 141 5.35 -20.45 -6.19
CA ARG A 141 3.95 -20.88 -6.15
C ARG A 141 3.05 -19.83 -5.48
N ALA A 142 3.49 -19.30 -4.32
CA ALA A 142 2.75 -18.24 -3.64
C ALA A 142 2.69 -16.95 -4.49
N LEU A 143 3.77 -16.57 -5.17
CA LEU A 143 3.80 -15.40 -6.05
C LEU A 143 2.86 -15.55 -7.25
N LEU A 144 2.86 -16.72 -7.91
CA LEU A 144 1.95 -17.01 -9.02
C LEU A 144 0.48 -17.02 -8.57
N ALA A 145 0.20 -17.56 -7.39
CA ALA A 145 -1.14 -17.53 -6.80
C ALA A 145 -1.57 -16.09 -6.43
N ALA A 146 -0.65 -15.24 -5.99
CA ALA A 146 -0.89 -13.81 -5.79
C ALA A 146 -1.21 -13.11 -7.12
N SER A 147 -0.45 -13.41 -8.19
CA SER A 147 -0.70 -12.89 -9.54
C SER A 147 -2.05 -13.33 -10.08
N PHE A 148 -2.46 -14.58 -9.83
CA PHE A 148 -3.80 -15.09 -10.15
C PHE A 148 -4.90 -14.21 -9.56
N VAL A 149 -4.82 -13.88 -8.26
CA VAL A 149 -5.82 -13.02 -7.60
C VAL A 149 -5.90 -11.66 -8.25
N SER A 150 -4.74 -11.04 -8.54
CA SER A 150 -4.69 -9.71 -9.17
C SER A 150 -5.30 -9.72 -10.57
N LEU A 151 -4.92 -10.69 -11.41
CA LEU A 151 -5.41 -10.81 -12.78
C LEU A 151 -6.90 -11.17 -12.82
N LEU A 152 -7.35 -12.05 -11.94
CA LEU A 152 -8.77 -12.42 -11.85
C LEU A 152 -9.62 -11.23 -11.42
N THR A 153 -9.20 -10.50 -10.38
CA THR A 153 -9.90 -9.29 -9.92
C THR A 153 -9.97 -8.26 -11.04
N LEU A 154 -8.85 -8.00 -11.71
CA LEU A 154 -8.80 -7.06 -12.82
C LEU A 154 -9.67 -7.53 -14.01
N SER A 155 -9.65 -8.82 -14.36
CA SER A 155 -10.48 -9.38 -15.43
C SER A 155 -11.96 -9.17 -15.18
N VAL A 156 -12.45 -9.48 -13.96
CA VAL A 156 -13.88 -9.38 -13.65
C VAL A 156 -14.32 -7.92 -13.50
N SER A 157 -13.47 -7.07 -12.91
CA SER A 157 -13.80 -5.66 -12.64
C SER A 157 -13.38 -4.70 -13.76
N TYR A 158 -12.82 -5.19 -14.88
CA TYR A 158 -12.23 -4.39 -15.94
C TYR A 158 -13.17 -3.31 -16.47
N ARG A 159 -14.44 -3.67 -16.74
CA ARG A 159 -15.45 -2.73 -17.27
C ARG A 159 -15.74 -1.59 -16.33
N GLN A 160 -15.83 -1.87 -15.05
CA GLN A 160 -16.09 -0.84 -14.04
C GLN A 160 -14.89 0.11 -13.90
N VAL A 161 -13.68 -0.45 -13.97
CA VAL A 161 -12.43 0.30 -13.78
C VAL A 161 -12.12 1.24 -14.95
N TYR A 162 -12.30 0.77 -16.19
CA TYR A 162 -11.80 1.49 -17.37
C TYR A 162 -12.91 2.06 -18.29
N SER A 163 -14.15 1.64 -18.16
CA SER A 163 -15.22 2.09 -19.09
C SER A 163 -16.39 2.79 -18.40
N ALA A 164 -16.36 2.96 -17.08
CA ALA A 164 -17.48 3.46 -16.29
C ALA A 164 -18.81 2.73 -16.57
N ALA A 165 -18.77 1.58 -17.26
CA ALA A 165 -19.93 0.75 -17.54
C ALA A 165 -20.27 -0.11 -16.32
N ALA A 166 -21.54 -0.53 -16.20
CA ALA A 166 -21.96 -1.46 -15.16
C ALA A 166 -21.10 -2.73 -15.18
N GLY A 167 -20.33 -2.96 -14.15
CA GLY A 167 -19.43 -4.11 -13.94
C GLY A 167 -19.49 -4.57 -12.49
N VAL A 168 -18.83 -5.69 -12.19
CA VAL A 168 -18.73 -6.19 -10.82
C VAL A 168 -17.63 -5.40 -10.08
N PRO A 169 -17.95 -4.74 -8.96
CA PRO A 169 -16.96 -4.08 -8.13
C PRO A 169 -15.87 -5.02 -7.63
N ALA A 170 -14.64 -4.52 -7.56
CA ALA A 170 -13.48 -5.32 -7.17
C ALA A 170 -13.62 -5.90 -5.74
N GLU A 171 -14.24 -5.16 -4.84
CA GLU A 171 -14.52 -5.58 -3.47
C GLU A 171 -15.35 -6.87 -3.40
N TYR A 172 -16.38 -7.03 -4.22
CA TYR A 172 -17.18 -8.26 -4.24
C TYR A 172 -16.39 -9.48 -4.74
N VAL A 173 -15.52 -9.26 -5.73
CA VAL A 173 -14.62 -10.32 -6.23
C VAL A 173 -13.66 -10.75 -5.12
N LEU A 174 -13.09 -9.78 -4.40
CA LEU A 174 -12.13 -10.03 -3.32
C LEU A 174 -12.81 -10.68 -2.10
N ASP A 175 -14.02 -10.27 -1.77
CA ASP A 175 -14.81 -10.92 -0.72
C ASP A 175 -15.10 -12.39 -1.07
N PHE A 176 -15.50 -12.65 -2.32
CA PHE A 176 -15.69 -14.03 -2.80
C PHE A 176 -14.40 -14.85 -2.71
N ILE A 177 -13.27 -14.28 -3.12
CA ILE A 177 -11.96 -14.94 -3.02
C ILE A 177 -11.60 -15.19 -1.54
N ALA A 178 -11.88 -14.26 -0.63
CA ALA A 178 -11.66 -14.44 0.80
C ALA A 178 -12.48 -15.61 1.36
N PHE A 179 -13.75 -15.74 0.99
CA PHE A 179 -14.57 -16.89 1.38
C PHE A 179 -14.06 -18.20 0.77
N ALA A 180 -13.71 -18.22 -0.51
CA ALA A 180 -13.11 -19.38 -1.17
C ALA A 180 -11.79 -19.79 -0.50
N TRP A 181 -10.97 -18.83 -0.07
CA TRP A 181 -9.74 -19.03 0.67
C TRP A 181 -9.99 -19.69 2.04
N ILE A 182 -11.02 -19.28 2.78
CA ILE A 182 -11.42 -19.92 4.04
C ILE A 182 -11.84 -21.37 3.79
N GLY A 183 -12.60 -21.61 2.73
CA GLY A 183 -12.96 -22.97 2.27
C GLY A 183 -11.73 -23.80 1.93
N GLY A 184 -10.76 -23.21 1.23
CA GLY A 184 -9.47 -23.83 0.91
C GLY A 184 -8.68 -24.25 2.16
N HIS A 185 -8.72 -23.44 3.21
CA HIS A 185 -8.12 -23.80 4.51
C HIS A 185 -8.83 -24.96 5.21
N ALA A 186 -10.14 -25.05 5.09
CA ALA A 186 -10.88 -26.19 5.62
C ALA A 186 -10.50 -27.50 4.88
N VAL A 187 -10.31 -27.41 3.57
CA VAL A 187 -9.83 -28.53 2.74
C VAL A 187 -8.39 -28.88 3.11
N LEU A 188 -7.50 -27.90 3.25
CA LEU A 188 -6.10 -28.11 3.65
C LEU A 188 -6.02 -28.88 4.97
N ARG A 189 -6.77 -28.50 5.99
CA ARG A 189 -6.82 -29.21 7.28
C ARG A 189 -7.23 -30.67 7.15
N ARG A 190 -8.16 -31.00 6.24
CA ARG A 190 -8.56 -32.39 5.99
C ARG A 190 -7.46 -33.19 5.29
N ILE A 191 -6.73 -32.53 4.37
CA ILE A 191 -5.62 -33.14 3.64
C ILE A 191 -4.43 -33.42 4.59
N GLU A 192 -4.12 -32.48 5.49
CA GLU A 192 -3.05 -32.59 6.49
C GLU A 192 -3.23 -33.77 7.47
N GLN A 193 -4.47 -34.21 7.68
CA GLN A 193 -4.76 -35.37 8.53
C GLN A 193 -4.24 -36.70 7.94
N ARG A 194 -3.86 -36.72 6.65
CA ARG A 194 -3.36 -37.90 5.94
C ARG A 194 -1.89 -37.72 5.56
N PRO A 195 -0.95 -38.39 6.20
CA PRO A 195 0.49 -38.19 5.97
C PRO A 195 0.93 -38.49 4.53
N GLU A 196 0.22 -39.35 3.82
CA GLU A 196 0.44 -39.67 2.40
C GLU A 196 0.26 -38.42 1.47
N ASN A 197 -0.53 -37.46 1.91
CA ASN A 197 -0.85 -36.25 1.14
C ASN A 197 0.03 -35.04 1.51
N ALA A 198 1.12 -35.21 2.24
CA ALA A 198 1.97 -34.11 2.73
C ALA A 198 2.48 -33.19 1.62
N ARG A 199 2.80 -33.72 0.42
CA ARG A 199 3.23 -32.92 -0.74
C ARG A 199 2.10 -32.04 -1.28
N ILE A 200 0.88 -32.58 -1.35
CA ILE A 200 -0.30 -31.85 -1.80
C ILE A 200 -0.66 -30.76 -0.77
N ALA A 201 -0.59 -31.10 0.52
CA ALA A 201 -0.81 -30.15 1.61
C ALA A 201 0.17 -28.97 1.53
N GLY A 202 1.48 -29.21 1.37
CA GLY A 202 2.49 -28.16 1.24
C GLY A 202 2.32 -27.30 -0.03
N ALA A 203 1.86 -27.93 -1.12
CA ALA A 203 1.53 -27.20 -2.35
C ALA A 203 0.33 -26.25 -2.15
N LEU A 204 -0.75 -26.77 -1.60
CA LEU A 204 -1.97 -26.01 -1.32
C LEU A 204 -1.71 -24.91 -0.29
N GLU A 205 -0.91 -25.16 0.73
CA GLU A 205 -0.51 -24.18 1.72
C GLU A 205 0.20 -22.97 1.10
N SER A 206 1.12 -23.22 0.17
CA SER A 206 1.85 -22.15 -0.55
C SER A 206 0.90 -21.31 -1.41
N ILE A 207 -0.03 -21.97 -2.14
CA ILE A 207 -1.06 -21.29 -2.95
C ILE A 207 -1.96 -20.44 -2.06
N LEU A 208 -2.50 -21.01 -0.98
CA LEU A 208 -3.37 -20.29 -0.05
C LEU A 208 -2.66 -19.11 0.63
N THR A 209 -1.35 -19.21 0.86
CA THR A 209 -0.56 -18.11 1.39
C THR A 209 -0.50 -16.94 0.39
N GLY A 210 -0.25 -17.22 -0.88
CA GLY A 210 -0.24 -16.19 -1.94
C GLY A 210 -1.62 -15.56 -2.17
N VAL A 211 -2.66 -16.40 -2.27
CA VAL A 211 -4.05 -15.92 -2.42
C VAL A 211 -4.44 -15.03 -1.26
N GLY A 212 -4.26 -15.48 -0.02
CA GLY A 212 -4.65 -14.70 1.17
C GLY A 212 -3.88 -13.39 1.30
N ALA A 213 -2.57 -13.40 1.05
CA ALA A 213 -1.74 -12.20 1.11
C ALA A 213 -2.20 -11.15 0.09
N MET A 214 -2.40 -11.55 -1.18
CA MET A 214 -2.80 -10.63 -2.23
C MET A 214 -4.24 -10.14 -2.04
N THR A 215 -5.16 -10.98 -1.60
CA THR A 215 -6.54 -10.57 -1.28
C THR A 215 -6.55 -9.48 -0.22
N VAL A 216 -5.79 -9.65 0.87
CA VAL A 216 -5.69 -8.64 1.93
C VAL A 216 -5.06 -7.35 1.43
N LEU A 217 -4.01 -7.41 0.60
CA LEU A 217 -3.36 -6.24 0.01
C LEU A 217 -4.29 -5.48 -0.94
N LEU A 218 -5.03 -6.19 -1.79
CA LEU A 218 -5.97 -5.56 -2.73
C LEU A 218 -7.18 -4.97 -1.99
N LEU A 219 -7.71 -5.62 -0.96
CA LEU A 219 -8.76 -5.04 -0.10
C LEU A 219 -8.30 -3.75 0.57
N ALA A 220 -7.05 -3.70 1.04
CA ALA A 220 -6.47 -2.47 1.57
C ALA A 220 -6.31 -1.40 0.47
N ALA A 221 -5.88 -1.77 -0.73
CA ALA A 221 -5.76 -0.85 -1.86
C ALA A 221 -7.12 -0.29 -2.33
N CYS A 222 -8.18 -1.11 -2.30
CA CYS A 222 -9.55 -0.71 -2.63
C CYS A 222 -10.20 0.21 -1.58
N SER A 223 -9.63 0.34 -0.38
CA SER A 223 -10.22 1.15 0.70
C SER A 223 -10.25 2.66 0.44
N GLY A 224 -9.66 3.11 -0.66
CA GLY A 224 -9.66 4.51 -1.10
C GLY A 224 -8.31 5.21 -0.96
N LYS A 225 -8.32 6.51 -1.29
CA LYS A 225 -7.10 7.35 -1.32
C LYS A 225 -6.56 7.55 0.09
N THR A 226 -5.31 7.15 0.31
CA THR A 226 -4.54 7.51 1.50
C THR A 226 -3.57 8.64 1.17
N PHE A 227 -3.04 9.32 2.20
CA PHE A 227 -2.06 10.39 2.00
C PHE A 227 -0.82 9.93 1.23
N LEU A 228 -0.41 8.66 1.36
CA LEU A 228 0.74 8.10 0.64
C LEU A 228 0.50 7.99 -0.87
N PHE A 229 -0.73 7.74 -1.28
CA PHE A 229 -1.11 7.64 -2.70
C PHE A 229 -1.71 8.94 -3.24
N GLY A 230 -2.23 9.83 -2.38
CA GLY A 230 -2.77 11.13 -2.78
C GLY A 230 -1.69 12.19 -3.08
N ALA A 231 -0.48 12.03 -2.52
CA ALA A 231 0.61 13.00 -2.67
C ALA A 231 1.49 12.79 -3.92
N GLY A 232 1.23 11.80 -4.78
CA GLY A 232 2.10 11.50 -5.90
C GLY A 232 1.44 10.83 -7.09
N HIS A 233 2.22 10.67 -8.16
CA HIS A 233 1.85 10.05 -9.44
C HIS A 233 1.33 8.61 -9.34
N LEU A 234 1.44 7.97 -8.17
CA LEU A 234 1.00 6.59 -7.94
C LEU A 234 -0.53 6.45 -7.80
N SER A 235 -1.25 7.53 -7.50
CA SER A 235 -2.72 7.49 -7.36
C SER A 235 -3.44 7.17 -8.69
N GLY A 236 -2.80 7.44 -9.83
CA GLY A 236 -3.30 7.08 -11.16
C GLY A 236 -2.98 5.65 -11.60
N MET A 237 -2.07 4.96 -10.90
CA MET A 237 -1.67 3.60 -11.25
C MET A 237 -2.54 2.51 -10.61
N LEU A 238 -3.31 2.84 -9.58
CA LEU A 238 -4.23 1.88 -8.96
C LEU A 238 -5.65 2.13 -9.49
N PRO A 239 -6.13 1.29 -10.40
CA PRO A 239 -7.42 1.46 -11.05
C PRO A 239 -8.61 1.13 -10.15
N PHE A 240 -8.37 0.67 -8.91
CA PHE A 240 -9.40 0.24 -7.97
C PHE A 240 -9.86 1.41 -7.10
N GLN A 241 -10.88 2.15 -7.57
CA GLN A 241 -11.59 3.12 -6.75
C GLN A 241 -12.97 2.55 -6.43
N THR A 242 -13.37 2.61 -5.16
CA THR A 242 -14.73 2.25 -4.76
C THR A 242 -15.70 3.24 -5.38
N SER A 243 -16.62 2.76 -6.23
CA SER A 243 -17.70 3.58 -6.75
C SER A 243 -18.68 3.88 -5.62
N ALA A 244 -18.74 5.13 -5.21
CA ALA A 244 -19.50 5.56 -4.02
C ALA A 244 -21.05 5.50 -4.17
N ALA A 245 -21.61 5.04 -5.28
CA ALA A 245 -23.01 5.33 -5.56
C ALA A 245 -23.97 4.15 -5.80
N ALA A 246 -23.53 3.00 -6.27
CA ALA A 246 -24.45 1.88 -6.55
C ALA A 246 -24.00 0.60 -5.82
N GLY A 247 -24.81 0.09 -4.88
CA GLY A 247 -24.51 -1.12 -4.11
C GLY A 247 -23.80 -0.88 -2.77
N ALA A 248 -23.61 0.37 -2.35
CA ALA A 248 -22.90 0.70 -1.10
C ALA A 248 -23.53 0.05 0.14
N THR A 249 -24.85 -0.10 0.19
CA THR A 249 -25.55 -0.75 1.31
C THR A 249 -25.34 -2.26 1.33
N GLU A 250 -25.31 -2.92 0.20
CA GLU A 250 -25.10 -4.37 0.10
C GLU A 250 -23.66 -4.72 0.51
N ALA A 251 -22.68 -3.98 -0.01
CA ALA A 251 -21.28 -4.15 0.35
C ALA A 251 -21.03 -3.87 1.85
N ALA A 252 -21.68 -2.86 2.42
CA ALA A 252 -21.63 -2.57 3.86
C ALA A 252 -22.20 -3.74 4.68
N LEU A 253 -23.32 -4.31 4.26
CA LEU A 253 -23.93 -5.48 4.93
C LEU A 253 -23.00 -6.70 4.88
N VAL A 254 -22.36 -6.97 3.74
CA VAL A 254 -21.36 -8.05 3.61
C VAL A 254 -20.19 -7.80 4.55
N SER A 255 -19.66 -6.60 4.59
CA SER A 255 -18.54 -6.23 5.47
C SER A 255 -18.91 -6.40 6.95
N VAL A 256 -20.08 -5.93 7.38
CA VAL A 256 -20.58 -6.12 8.75
C VAL A 256 -20.75 -7.61 9.06
N ALA A 257 -21.33 -8.39 8.15
CA ALA A 257 -21.48 -9.84 8.33
C ALA A 257 -20.13 -10.54 8.49
N CYS A 258 -19.12 -10.18 7.68
CA CYS A 258 -17.76 -10.68 7.82
C CYS A 258 -17.14 -10.35 9.19
N ALA A 259 -17.34 -9.12 9.69
CA ALA A 259 -16.84 -8.72 11.01
C ALA A 259 -17.51 -9.51 12.14
N LEU A 260 -18.83 -9.74 12.06
CA LEU A 260 -19.57 -10.56 13.02
C LEU A 260 -19.12 -12.03 12.97
N LEU A 261 -18.89 -12.56 11.77
CA LEU A 261 -18.34 -13.91 11.61
C LEU A 261 -16.92 -14.01 12.19
N ALA A 262 -16.07 -13.00 11.99
CA ALA A 262 -14.73 -12.93 12.59
C ALA A 262 -14.79 -12.95 14.12
N ALA A 263 -15.70 -12.16 14.71
CA ALA A 263 -15.91 -12.12 16.15
C ALA A 263 -16.43 -13.46 16.68
N ALA A 264 -17.44 -14.03 16.04
CA ALA A 264 -18.00 -15.34 16.42
C ALA A 264 -16.96 -16.47 16.31
N TRP A 265 -16.13 -16.45 15.25
CA TRP A 265 -15.02 -17.39 15.07
C TRP A 265 -14.00 -17.26 16.19
N SER A 266 -13.59 -16.03 16.52
CA SER A 266 -12.63 -15.74 17.59
C SER A 266 -13.16 -16.20 18.95
N MET A 267 -14.42 -15.93 19.29
CA MET A 267 -15.05 -16.38 20.54
C MET A 267 -15.18 -17.91 20.63
N ARG A 268 -15.28 -18.62 19.48
CA ARG A 268 -15.26 -20.09 19.47
C ARG A 268 -13.87 -20.66 19.75
N GLN A 269 -12.84 -20.04 19.18
CA GLN A 269 -11.46 -20.53 19.32
C GLN A 269 -10.86 -20.19 20.69
N TRP A 270 -11.21 -19.03 21.23
CA TRP A 270 -10.70 -18.55 22.53
C TRP A 270 -11.85 -18.21 23.47
N PRO A 271 -12.23 -19.15 24.37
CA PRO A 271 -13.31 -18.90 25.35
C PRO A 271 -13.10 -17.67 26.24
N ALA A 272 -11.83 -17.27 26.47
CA ALA A 272 -11.49 -16.06 27.20
C ALA A 272 -12.02 -14.76 26.53
N LEU A 273 -12.26 -14.79 25.22
CA LEU A 273 -12.86 -13.67 24.48
C LEU A 273 -14.38 -13.57 24.64
N ARG A 274 -15.04 -14.52 25.34
CA ARG A 274 -16.47 -14.45 25.65
C ARG A 274 -16.74 -13.48 26.80
N SER A 275 -16.18 -12.28 26.70
CA SER A 275 -16.30 -11.21 27.67
C SER A 275 -17.15 -10.07 27.12
N PRO A 276 -17.88 -9.33 27.96
CA PRO A 276 -18.73 -8.20 27.50
C PRO A 276 -17.98 -7.14 26.70
N TRP A 277 -16.63 -6.96 26.99
CA TRP A 277 -15.70 -6.08 26.41
C TRP A 277 -15.27 -6.47 25.02
N PHE A 278 -15.06 -7.79 24.74
CA PHE A 278 -14.79 -8.23 23.38
C PHE A 278 -16.03 -8.01 22.50
N VAL A 279 -17.23 -8.22 23.06
CA VAL A 279 -18.49 -7.90 22.37
C VAL A 279 -18.57 -6.41 22.04
N ALA A 280 -18.17 -5.52 22.96
CA ALA A 280 -18.15 -4.08 22.69
C ALA A 280 -17.15 -3.72 21.57
N VAL A 281 -15.94 -4.31 21.62
CA VAL A 281 -14.93 -4.14 20.54
C VAL A 281 -15.44 -4.66 19.20
N ALA A 282 -16.07 -5.83 19.19
CA ALA A 282 -16.64 -6.42 17.99
C ALA A 282 -17.79 -5.57 17.42
N ALA A 283 -18.65 -5.01 18.27
CA ALA A 283 -19.70 -4.11 17.87
C ALA A 283 -19.15 -2.80 17.27
N THR A 284 -18.08 -2.24 17.87
CA THR A 284 -17.38 -1.07 17.33
C THR A 284 -16.77 -1.37 15.96
N ALA A 285 -16.12 -2.54 15.82
CA ALA A 285 -15.55 -2.98 14.55
C ALA A 285 -16.65 -3.17 13.49
N ALA A 286 -17.79 -3.78 13.85
CA ALA A 286 -18.93 -3.93 12.95
C ALA A 286 -19.52 -2.58 12.52
N CYS A 287 -19.58 -1.60 13.43
CA CYS A 287 -20.01 -0.24 13.10
C CYS A 287 -19.02 0.43 12.11
N LEU A 288 -17.71 0.28 12.31
CA LEU A 288 -16.70 0.77 11.35
C LEU A 288 -16.83 0.09 9.98
N CYS A 289 -17.16 -1.21 9.95
CA CYS A 289 -17.36 -1.97 8.72
C CYS A 289 -18.55 -1.47 7.89
N TRP A 290 -19.55 -0.82 8.52
CA TRP A 290 -20.63 -0.15 7.79
C TRP A 290 -20.14 0.97 6.88
N PHE A 291 -19.12 1.70 7.33
CA PHE A 291 -18.51 2.81 6.59
C PHE A 291 -17.31 2.37 5.74
N SER A 292 -16.74 1.21 6.00
CA SER A 292 -15.53 0.69 5.34
C SER A 292 -15.78 -0.71 4.80
N VAL A 293 -16.28 -0.80 3.56
CA VAL A 293 -16.77 -2.04 2.94
C VAL A 293 -15.72 -3.16 2.85
N THR A 294 -14.44 -2.82 2.82
CA THR A 294 -13.34 -3.79 2.71
C THR A 294 -12.82 -4.30 4.06
N LEU A 295 -13.16 -3.61 5.17
CA LEU A 295 -12.61 -3.90 6.50
C LEU A 295 -13.06 -5.27 7.03
N GLY A 296 -14.33 -5.63 6.83
CA GLY A 296 -14.91 -6.86 7.37
C GLY A 296 -14.21 -8.12 6.88
N ALA A 297 -13.95 -8.21 5.59
CA ALA A 297 -13.24 -9.36 5.00
C ALA A 297 -11.80 -9.47 5.53
N VAL A 298 -11.10 -8.34 5.70
CA VAL A 298 -9.75 -8.32 6.28
C VAL A 298 -9.76 -8.80 7.73
N LEU A 299 -10.75 -8.38 8.54
CA LEU A 299 -10.91 -8.87 9.91
C LEU A 299 -11.20 -10.36 9.95
N LEU A 300 -12.02 -10.88 9.04
CA LEU A 300 -12.34 -12.30 8.95
C LEU A 300 -11.10 -13.13 8.57
N VAL A 301 -10.35 -12.71 7.55
CA VAL A 301 -9.09 -13.35 7.17
C VAL A 301 -8.10 -13.32 8.34
N GLY A 302 -7.96 -12.19 9.02
CA GLY A 302 -7.11 -12.04 10.21
C GLY A 302 -7.50 -12.99 11.35
N ALA A 303 -8.78 -13.13 11.65
CA ALA A 303 -9.29 -14.04 12.67
C ALA A 303 -9.00 -15.51 12.31
N VAL A 304 -9.17 -15.90 11.06
CA VAL A 304 -8.84 -17.24 10.57
C VAL A 304 -7.34 -17.51 10.61
N CYS A 305 -6.51 -16.52 10.23
CA CYS A 305 -5.05 -16.63 10.28
C CYS A 305 -4.53 -16.79 11.71
N THR A 306 -5.03 -16.01 12.66
CA THR A 306 -4.65 -16.12 14.07
C THR A 306 -5.03 -17.48 14.66
N ALA A 307 -6.23 -17.95 14.37
CA ALA A 307 -6.70 -19.28 14.80
C ALA A 307 -5.87 -20.44 14.21
N ASN A 308 -5.31 -20.24 13.01
CA ASN A 308 -4.49 -21.23 12.33
C ASN A 308 -2.98 -21.08 12.61
N GLY A 309 -2.57 -20.18 13.50
CA GLY A 309 -1.17 -19.93 13.83
C GLY A 309 -0.34 -19.27 12.72
N ARG A 310 -0.98 -18.73 11.67
CA ARG A 310 -0.33 -18.08 10.53
C ARG A 310 0.04 -16.64 10.85
N ARG A 311 1.06 -16.46 11.69
CA ARG A 311 1.44 -15.15 12.26
C ARG A 311 1.72 -14.07 11.21
N ASN A 312 2.43 -14.41 10.12
CA ASN A 312 2.81 -13.43 9.11
C ASN A 312 1.58 -12.88 8.35
N LEU A 313 0.65 -13.76 7.97
CA LEU A 313 -0.60 -13.34 7.34
C LEU A 313 -1.52 -12.59 8.31
N ALA A 314 -1.55 -12.98 9.58
CA ALA A 314 -2.30 -12.27 10.61
C ALA A 314 -1.74 -10.86 10.83
N LEU A 315 -0.41 -10.68 10.84
CA LEU A 315 0.23 -9.36 10.91
C LEU A 315 -0.06 -8.52 9.66
N LEU A 316 -0.05 -9.13 8.48
CA LEU A 316 -0.43 -8.44 7.24
C LEU A 316 -1.89 -7.97 7.28
N ALA A 317 -2.82 -8.83 7.75
CA ALA A 317 -4.23 -8.46 7.91
C ALA A 317 -4.42 -7.34 8.96
N ALA A 318 -3.66 -7.37 10.07
CA ALA A 318 -3.68 -6.30 11.06
C ALA A 318 -3.16 -4.97 10.49
N ALA A 319 -2.07 -5.01 9.72
CA ALA A 319 -1.53 -3.83 9.02
C ALA A 319 -2.52 -3.29 7.98
N ALA A 320 -3.17 -4.17 7.22
CA ALA A 320 -4.21 -3.79 6.26
C ALA A 320 -5.44 -3.17 6.94
N ALA A 321 -5.89 -3.73 8.08
CA ALA A 321 -6.99 -3.16 8.84
C ALA A 321 -6.64 -1.75 9.36
N LEU A 322 -5.43 -1.56 9.87
CA LEU A 322 -4.93 -0.25 10.29
C LEU A 322 -4.86 0.74 9.12
N TRP A 323 -4.43 0.27 7.95
CA TRP A 323 -4.41 1.07 6.73
C TRP A 323 -5.81 1.50 6.30
N ILE A 324 -6.80 0.59 6.30
CA ILE A 324 -8.20 0.86 5.93
C ILE A 324 -8.82 1.90 6.87
N VAL A 325 -8.60 1.75 8.19
CA VAL A 325 -9.08 2.72 9.19
C VAL A 325 -8.39 4.08 9.01
N GLY A 326 -7.10 4.09 8.70
CA GLY A 326 -6.36 5.30 8.36
C GLY A 326 -6.88 5.98 7.09
N ALA A 327 -7.17 5.21 6.04
CA ALA A 327 -7.76 5.72 4.80
C ALA A 327 -9.13 6.37 5.04
N PHE A 328 -9.98 5.73 5.83
CA PHE A 328 -11.27 6.27 6.24
C PHE A 328 -11.14 7.62 6.96
N TYR A 329 -10.17 7.76 7.86
CA TYR A 329 -9.89 9.02 8.53
C TYR A 329 -9.60 10.17 7.52
N TYR A 330 -8.87 9.89 6.45
CA TYR A 330 -8.57 10.88 5.42
C TYR A 330 -9.78 11.26 4.56
N GLN A 331 -10.71 10.35 4.36
CA GLN A 331 -11.92 10.58 3.57
C GLN A 331 -12.99 11.41 4.29
N LEU A 332 -12.94 11.49 5.62
CA LEU A 332 -13.87 12.29 6.39
C LEU A 332 -13.66 13.79 6.10
N ALA A 333 -14.70 14.47 5.66
CA ALA A 333 -14.68 15.93 5.37
C ALA A 333 -14.78 16.81 6.64
N TRP A 334 -14.44 16.28 7.82
CA TRP A 334 -14.50 17.01 9.08
C TRP A 334 -13.28 17.93 9.28
N PRO A 335 -13.44 19.06 10.01
CA PRO A 335 -12.31 19.88 10.43
C PRO A 335 -11.27 19.06 11.22
N LEU A 336 -10.00 19.38 11.03
CA LEU A 336 -8.88 18.63 11.63
C LEU A 336 -8.99 18.54 13.16
N GLY A 337 -9.43 19.64 13.80
CA GLY A 337 -9.66 19.68 15.27
C GLY A 337 -10.71 18.69 15.73
N THR A 338 -11.83 18.55 15.00
CA THR A 338 -12.88 17.57 15.32
C THR A 338 -12.37 16.14 15.15
N LYS A 339 -11.62 15.85 14.08
CA LYS A 339 -10.99 14.55 13.87
C LYS A 339 -10.04 14.19 15.01
N ALA A 340 -9.18 15.14 15.40
CA ALA A 340 -8.24 14.94 16.50
C ALA A 340 -8.97 14.69 17.84
N ALA A 341 -10.02 15.43 18.14
CA ALA A 341 -10.82 15.26 19.35
C ALA A 341 -11.52 13.88 19.40
N VAL A 342 -12.10 13.44 18.28
CA VAL A 342 -12.74 12.11 18.18
C VAL A 342 -11.70 11.00 18.37
N LEU A 343 -10.53 11.09 17.72
CA LEU A 343 -9.46 10.10 17.91
C LEU A 343 -8.95 10.05 19.33
N ALA A 344 -8.75 11.21 19.97
CA ALA A 344 -8.33 11.29 21.36
C ALA A 344 -9.39 10.68 22.31
N ALA A 345 -10.66 10.98 22.07
CA ALA A 345 -11.78 10.40 22.84
C ALA A 345 -11.88 8.88 22.67
N CYS A 346 -11.77 8.38 21.43
CA CYS A 346 -11.75 6.95 21.15
C CYS A 346 -10.53 6.26 21.79
N GLY A 347 -9.35 6.87 21.69
CA GLY A 347 -8.13 6.36 22.31
C GLY A 347 -8.23 6.32 23.84
N ALA A 348 -8.78 7.37 24.46
CA ALA A 348 -9.03 7.43 25.90
C ALA A 348 -10.05 6.37 26.36
N LEU A 349 -11.14 6.20 25.59
CA LEU A 349 -12.15 5.17 25.86
C LEU A 349 -11.54 3.76 25.77
N LEU A 350 -10.80 3.46 24.71
CA LEU A 350 -10.13 2.17 24.54
C LEU A 350 -9.08 1.94 25.62
N GLY A 351 -8.33 2.97 26.03
CA GLY A 351 -7.37 2.91 27.13
C GLY A 351 -8.05 2.66 28.48
N ALA A 352 -9.16 3.34 28.76
CA ALA A 352 -9.96 3.12 29.97
C ALA A 352 -10.53 1.69 29.97
N VAL A 353 -11.06 1.30 28.83
CA VAL A 353 -11.56 -0.04 28.62
C VAL A 353 -10.43 -1.06 28.86
N ALA A 354 -9.26 -0.93 28.29
CA ALA A 354 -8.11 -1.81 28.51
C ALA A 354 -7.68 -1.83 30.00
N ARG A 355 -7.74 -0.68 30.69
CA ARG A 355 -7.31 -0.55 32.09
C ARG A 355 -8.28 -1.19 33.08
N PHE A 356 -9.59 -1.05 32.85
CA PHE A 356 -10.61 -1.49 33.81
C PHE A 356 -11.15 -2.89 33.53
N ALA A 357 -10.96 -3.39 32.36
CA ALA A 357 -11.51 -4.65 31.94
C ALA A 357 -10.51 -5.79 31.83
N MET A 358 -9.22 -5.53 31.78
CA MET A 358 -8.24 -6.57 32.06
C MET A 358 -8.27 -6.86 33.57
N PRO A 359 -8.72 -8.06 34.01
CA PRO A 359 -8.52 -8.45 35.40
C PRO A 359 -7.01 -8.36 35.67
N ALA A 360 -6.65 -7.76 36.80
CA ALA A 360 -5.28 -7.84 37.29
C ALA A 360 -4.92 -9.33 37.29
N GLU A 361 -3.99 -9.76 36.46
CA GLU A 361 -3.50 -11.14 36.47
C GLU A 361 -3.09 -11.44 37.92
N ALA A 362 -3.87 -12.27 38.58
CA ALA A 362 -3.40 -12.88 39.82
C ALA A 362 -2.07 -13.58 39.46
N PRO A 363 -0.98 -13.34 40.20
CA PRO A 363 0.30 -13.95 39.88
C PRO A 363 0.05 -15.46 39.80
N ALA A 364 0.15 -16.01 38.58
CA ALA A 364 0.03 -17.43 38.37
C ALA A 364 1.06 -18.08 39.29
N ALA A 365 0.61 -18.97 40.16
CA ALA A 365 1.49 -19.76 41.03
C ALA A 365 2.48 -20.46 40.12
N VAL A 366 3.71 -19.97 40.06
CA VAL A 366 4.80 -20.50 39.26
C VAL A 366 5.11 -21.86 39.87
N PRO A 367 5.02 -22.99 39.13
CA PRO A 367 5.46 -24.28 39.66
C PRO A 367 6.94 -24.14 40.02
N ALA A 368 7.30 -24.59 41.22
CA ALA A 368 8.58 -24.36 41.91
C ALA A 368 9.85 -24.88 41.18
N HIS A 369 9.75 -25.33 39.93
CA HIS A 369 10.84 -25.96 39.16
C HIS A 369 11.02 -25.38 37.76
N ALA A 370 10.45 -24.21 37.43
CA ALA A 370 10.83 -23.52 36.20
C ALA A 370 12.13 -22.73 36.44
N PRO A 371 13.16 -22.82 35.58
CA PRO A 371 14.34 -21.97 35.69
C PRO A 371 13.90 -20.51 35.66
N GLN A 372 14.19 -19.78 36.75
CA GLN A 372 13.90 -18.37 36.87
C GLN A 372 14.75 -17.61 35.83
N HIS A 373 14.21 -17.41 34.66
CA HIS A 373 14.74 -16.39 33.76
C HIS A 373 14.39 -15.05 34.41
N ALA A 374 15.41 -14.41 34.98
CA ALA A 374 15.31 -13.06 35.48
C ALA A 374 14.58 -12.19 34.43
N PRO A 375 13.64 -11.32 34.82
CA PRO A 375 12.95 -10.44 33.89
C PRO A 375 14.03 -9.63 33.16
N ALA A 376 14.15 -9.86 31.86
CA ALA A 376 15.16 -9.22 31.05
C ALA A 376 14.98 -7.70 31.19
N THR A 377 15.93 -7.03 31.81
CA THR A 377 16.04 -5.58 31.92
C THR A 377 15.91 -4.87 30.56
N GLY A 378 16.07 -5.62 29.47
CA GLY A 378 15.83 -5.15 28.11
C GLY A 378 14.38 -4.83 27.72
N ASP A 379 13.38 -5.37 28.43
CA ASP A 379 11.97 -5.18 28.01
C ASP A 379 11.44 -3.79 28.44
N ARG A 380 11.90 -3.26 29.59
CA ARG A 380 11.60 -1.87 30.02
C ARG A 380 12.28 -0.85 29.12
N TRP A 381 13.54 -1.05 28.78
CA TRP A 381 14.28 -0.19 27.85
C TRP A 381 13.64 -0.17 26.47
N ARG A 382 13.24 -1.32 25.96
CA ARG A 382 12.57 -1.43 24.66
C ARG A 382 11.23 -0.69 24.64
N ARG A 383 10.42 -0.77 25.70
CA ARG A 383 9.17 -0.01 25.83
C ARG A 383 9.43 1.51 25.94
N LEU A 384 10.46 1.92 26.68
CA LEU A 384 10.86 3.32 26.79
C LEU A 384 11.38 3.87 25.47
N VAL A 385 12.17 3.10 24.70
CA VAL A 385 12.67 3.50 23.38
C VAL A 385 11.52 3.64 22.39
N ILE A 386 10.59 2.67 22.34
CA ILE A 386 9.42 2.74 21.45
C ILE A 386 8.51 3.91 21.83
N GLY A 387 8.21 4.08 23.11
CA GLY A 387 7.42 5.21 23.60
C GLY A 387 8.10 6.55 23.37
N GLY A 388 9.41 6.62 23.59
CA GLY A 388 10.23 7.80 23.31
C GLY A 388 10.28 8.17 21.84
N ALA A 389 10.46 7.19 20.95
CA ALA A 389 10.40 7.42 19.51
C ALA A 389 9.04 7.96 19.06
N GLY A 390 7.94 7.38 19.57
CA GLY A 390 6.59 7.88 19.31
C GLY A 390 6.38 9.32 19.82
N ALA A 391 6.87 9.62 21.02
CA ALA A 391 6.80 10.97 21.57
C ALA A 391 7.60 11.98 20.73
N VAL A 392 8.81 11.62 20.27
CA VAL A 392 9.63 12.48 19.39
C VAL A 392 8.90 12.78 18.07
N VAL A 393 8.32 11.77 17.43
CA VAL A 393 7.54 11.96 16.20
C VAL A 393 6.37 12.91 16.43
N LEU A 394 5.63 12.74 17.53
CA LEU A 394 4.52 13.62 17.88
C LEU A 394 4.99 15.05 18.14
N VAL A 395 6.08 15.24 18.87
CA VAL A 395 6.63 16.57 19.15
C VAL A 395 7.08 17.27 17.87
N VAL A 396 7.81 16.58 16.99
CA VAL A 396 8.27 17.14 15.70
C VAL A 396 7.09 17.50 14.80
N ALA A 397 6.09 16.62 14.69
CA ALA A 397 4.90 16.88 13.89
C ALA A 397 4.11 18.08 14.44
N ASN A 398 3.89 18.15 15.76
CA ASN A 398 3.18 19.27 16.37
C ASN A 398 3.96 20.59 16.29
N ALA A 399 5.29 20.56 16.40
CA ALA A 399 6.13 21.74 16.21
C ALA A 399 6.02 22.29 14.79
N ALA A 400 6.05 21.41 13.79
CA ALA A 400 5.88 21.80 12.38
C ALA A 400 4.48 22.38 12.10
N ILE A 401 3.42 21.81 12.70
CA ILE A 401 2.06 22.34 12.60
C ILE A 401 1.97 23.71 13.27
N TRP A 402 2.53 23.83 14.47
CA TRP A 402 2.51 25.09 15.22
C TRP A 402 3.22 26.24 14.48
N GLU A 403 4.35 25.94 13.82
CA GLU A 403 5.06 26.90 12.98
C GLU A 403 4.17 27.44 11.85
N LYS A 404 3.46 26.53 11.14
CA LYS A 404 2.54 26.91 10.07
C LYS A 404 1.34 27.71 10.59
N GLU A 405 0.76 27.27 11.69
CA GLU A 405 -0.33 27.98 12.36
C GLU A 405 0.08 29.38 12.85
N ALA A 406 1.31 29.52 13.39
CA ALA A 406 1.86 30.80 13.78
C ALA A 406 2.01 31.74 12.56
N LEU A 407 2.47 31.22 11.43
CA LEU A 407 2.59 31.98 10.20
C LEU A 407 1.19 32.42 9.67
N ILE A 408 0.18 31.55 9.72
CA ILE A 408 -1.19 31.90 9.34
C ILE A 408 -1.75 33.03 10.22
N ARG A 409 -1.51 32.98 11.52
CA ARG A 409 -2.06 33.97 12.48
C ARG A 409 -1.33 35.31 12.47
N ASN A 410 0.00 35.26 12.38
CA ASN A 410 0.85 36.45 12.61
C ASN A 410 1.45 36.99 11.32
N GLY A 411 1.46 36.20 10.23
CA GLY A 411 2.01 36.63 8.94
C GLY A 411 1.21 37.79 8.32
N ALA A 412 1.93 38.71 7.70
CA ALA A 412 1.30 39.81 6.99
C ALA A 412 0.48 39.27 5.79
N PRO A 413 -0.78 39.72 5.60
CA PRO A 413 -1.55 39.36 4.43
C PRO A 413 -1.00 40.09 3.19
N VAL A 414 -0.70 39.30 2.15
CA VAL A 414 -0.13 39.78 0.90
C VAL A 414 -0.84 39.12 -0.27
N TYR A 415 -1.24 39.90 -1.26
CA TYR A 415 -1.91 39.42 -2.46
C TYR A 415 -0.95 39.49 -3.64
N VAL A 416 -0.68 38.36 -4.26
CA VAL A 416 0.20 38.29 -5.45
C VAL A 416 -0.64 37.95 -6.67
N GLU A 417 -0.47 38.70 -7.75
CA GLU A 417 -1.20 38.48 -8.99
C GLU A 417 -0.78 37.14 -9.62
N LEU A 418 -1.78 36.36 -10.00
CA LEU A 418 -1.60 35.09 -10.70
C LEU A 418 -1.53 35.35 -12.20
N ALA A 419 -0.57 34.76 -12.88
CA ALA A 419 -0.55 34.74 -14.32
C ALA A 419 -1.62 33.78 -14.85
N PRO A 420 -2.37 34.12 -15.91
CA PRO A 420 -3.41 33.25 -16.44
C PRO A 420 -2.80 31.92 -16.91
N VAL A 421 -3.28 30.82 -16.33
CA VAL A 421 -2.97 29.45 -16.74
C VAL A 421 -4.29 28.76 -17.02
N ASP A 422 -4.37 28.02 -18.11
CA ASP A 422 -5.58 27.27 -18.46
C ASP A 422 -5.89 26.23 -17.37
N PRO A 423 -7.06 26.28 -16.68
CA PRO A 423 -7.34 25.49 -15.49
C PRO A 423 -7.81 24.08 -15.82
N ARG A 424 -7.15 23.36 -16.72
CA ARG A 424 -7.57 22.00 -17.06
C ARG A 424 -6.48 20.97 -16.79
N SER A 425 -6.64 20.26 -15.68
CA SER A 425 -6.07 18.92 -15.55
C SER A 425 -7.18 17.88 -15.61
N LEU A 426 -7.09 17.00 -16.58
CA LEU A 426 -8.06 15.93 -16.88
C LEU A 426 -7.99 14.72 -15.94
N MET A 427 -7.17 14.75 -14.89
CA MET A 427 -6.97 13.57 -14.02
C MET A 427 -6.78 13.98 -12.55
N GLN A 428 -7.67 13.50 -11.70
CA GLN A 428 -7.59 13.43 -10.24
C GLN A 428 -7.77 14.72 -9.44
N GLY A 429 -9.02 14.98 -9.04
CA GLY A 429 -9.38 16.10 -8.17
C GLY A 429 -9.08 17.42 -8.89
N ASP A 430 -10.04 18.29 -8.95
CA ASP A 430 -9.83 19.55 -9.63
C ASP A 430 -8.75 20.34 -8.91
N TYR A 431 -7.64 20.61 -9.58
CA TYR A 431 -6.66 21.56 -9.10
C TYR A 431 -6.38 22.59 -10.17
N MET A 432 -6.09 23.80 -9.74
CA MET A 432 -5.62 24.87 -10.59
C MET A 432 -4.12 24.98 -10.44
N ALA A 433 -3.38 24.88 -11.55
CA ALA A 433 -1.97 25.18 -11.57
C ALA A 433 -1.78 26.68 -11.34
N LEU A 434 -0.94 27.04 -10.38
CA LEU A 434 -0.63 28.42 -10.06
C LEU A 434 0.63 28.83 -10.79
N ASN A 435 0.53 29.94 -11.50
CA ASN A 435 1.67 30.63 -12.07
C ASN A 435 1.69 32.05 -11.56
N TYR A 436 2.87 32.61 -11.36
CA TYR A 436 3.05 33.94 -10.81
C TYR A 436 3.69 34.84 -11.87
N ALA A 437 3.29 36.10 -11.91
CA ALA A 437 3.88 37.10 -12.80
C ALA A 437 5.28 37.51 -12.31
N LEU A 438 6.24 36.58 -12.42
CA LEU A 438 7.64 36.83 -12.02
C LEU A 438 8.36 37.70 -13.07
N PRO A 439 9.22 38.67 -12.65
CA PRO A 439 10.08 39.43 -13.55
C PRO A 439 10.99 38.52 -14.38
N VAL A 440 11.33 38.94 -15.60
CA VAL A 440 12.12 38.13 -16.55
C VAL A 440 13.50 37.74 -15.98
N GLU A 441 14.10 38.63 -15.19
CA GLU A 441 15.38 38.42 -14.53
C GLU A 441 15.29 37.27 -13.52
N VAL A 442 14.16 37.16 -12.79
CA VAL A 442 13.90 36.11 -11.81
C VAL A 442 13.69 34.77 -12.49
N VAL A 443 13.00 34.75 -13.63
CA VAL A 443 12.75 33.49 -14.37
C VAL A 443 14.04 32.87 -14.91
N ARG A 444 15.05 33.68 -15.23
CA ARG A 444 16.36 33.26 -15.75
C ARG A 444 17.38 32.89 -14.65
N PHE A 445 17.02 33.13 -13.40
CA PHE A 445 17.93 32.84 -12.28
C PHE A 445 18.07 31.33 -12.05
N GLU A 446 19.30 30.85 -11.99
CA GLU A 446 19.59 29.41 -12.00
C GLU A 446 19.69 28.76 -10.60
N ALA A 447 19.70 29.53 -9.50
CA ALA A 447 19.78 28.98 -8.16
C ALA A 447 18.48 28.26 -7.73
N ASP A 448 18.60 27.27 -6.84
CA ASP A 448 17.46 26.51 -6.32
C ASP A 448 16.60 27.28 -5.33
N GLU A 449 17.18 28.27 -4.66
CA GLU A 449 16.53 29.17 -3.73
C GLU A 449 16.90 30.61 -4.08
N ALA A 450 15.95 31.51 -4.03
CA ALA A 450 16.15 32.94 -4.23
C ALA A 450 15.22 33.71 -3.31
N THR A 451 15.65 34.89 -2.90
CA THR A 451 14.79 35.86 -2.18
C THR A 451 14.43 36.98 -3.10
N LEU A 452 13.14 37.23 -3.26
CA LEU A 452 12.60 38.29 -4.11
C LEU A 452 12.26 39.50 -3.26
N VAL A 453 12.53 40.68 -3.76
CA VAL A 453 12.02 41.96 -3.24
C VAL A 453 10.68 42.25 -3.89
N ALA A 454 9.66 42.43 -3.08
CA ALA A 454 8.33 42.85 -3.53
C ALA A 454 7.92 44.15 -2.84
N ARG A 455 7.22 45.02 -3.56
CA ARG A 455 6.62 46.25 -3.01
C ARG A 455 5.17 46.01 -2.68
N ARG A 456 4.79 46.28 -1.43
CA ARG A 456 3.42 46.12 -0.95
C ARG A 456 2.66 47.44 -1.05
N ALA A 457 1.59 47.44 -1.84
CA ALA A 457 0.67 48.58 -1.92
C ALA A 457 -0.24 48.69 -0.67
N PRO A 458 -0.87 49.82 -0.40
CA PRO A 458 -1.77 50.01 0.76
C PRO A 458 -2.95 49.01 0.80
N ASN A 459 -3.40 48.52 -0.34
CA ASN A 459 -4.45 47.50 -0.45
C ASN A 459 -3.93 46.07 -0.22
N GLY A 460 -2.64 45.89 0.08
CA GLY A 460 -2.02 44.60 0.32
C GLY A 460 -1.54 43.84 -0.92
N VAL A 461 -1.76 44.38 -2.12
CA VAL A 461 -1.25 43.78 -3.37
C VAL A 461 0.26 44.00 -3.44
N ALA A 462 1.00 42.91 -3.73
CA ALA A 462 2.44 42.97 -3.90
C ALA A 462 2.82 42.97 -5.37
N THR A 463 3.68 43.92 -5.76
CA THR A 463 4.35 43.93 -7.05
C THR A 463 5.73 43.31 -6.89
N LEU A 464 6.02 42.29 -7.65
CA LEU A 464 7.29 41.56 -7.62
C LEU A 464 8.33 42.38 -8.40
N LEU A 465 9.48 42.71 -7.79
CA LEU A 465 10.43 43.67 -8.35
C LEU A 465 11.71 43.00 -8.87
N ARG A 466 12.54 42.51 -7.98
CA ARG A 466 13.90 41.99 -8.27
C ARG A 466 14.36 40.95 -7.28
N ILE A 467 15.42 40.25 -7.61
CA ILE A 467 16.10 39.36 -6.65
C ILE A 467 16.83 40.24 -5.62
N HIS A 468 16.78 39.83 -4.37
CA HIS A 468 17.50 40.46 -3.28
C HIS A 468 18.96 40.01 -3.27
N GLU A 469 19.87 40.95 -3.41
CA GLU A 469 21.33 40.73 -3.41
C GLU A 469 22.02 41.24 -2.13
N GLY A 470 21.24 41.55 -1.09
CA GLY A 470 21.73 42.03 0.20
C GLY A 470 21.63 43.54 0.40
N GLU A 471 20.96 44.25 -0.52
CA GLU A 471 20.70 45.68 -0.41
C GLU A 471 19.67 46.01 0.68
N ALA A 472 19.72 47.27 1.19
CA ALA A 472 18.74 47.73 2.17
C ALA A 472 17.35 47.89 1.52
N LEU A 473 16.32 47.43 2.20
CA LEU A 473 14.93 47.50 1.75
C LEU A 473 14.34 48.89 2.01
N ALA A 474 13.52 49.36 1.08
CA ALA A 474 12.70 50.52 1.30
C ALA A 474 11.56 50.24 2.30
N PRO A 475 10.95 51.24 2.96
CA PRO A 475 9.91 51.02 3.98
C PRO A 475 8.67 50.27 3.48
N ASP A 476 8.40 50.31 2.16
CA ASP A 476 7.29 49.62 1.48
C ASP A 476 7.71 48.30 0.80
N GLU A 477 9.00 47.96 0.90
CA GLU A 477 9.54 46.73 0.34
C GLU A 477 9.55 45.59 1.39
N MET A 478 9.36 44.38 0.91
CA MET A 478 9.37 43.18 1.71
C MET A 478 10.05 42.04 0.96
N LEU A 479 10.52 41.05 1.70
CA LEU A 479 11.12 39.85 1.13
C LEU A 479 10.08 38.76 0.92
N ILE A 480 10.24 37.99 -0.17
CA ILE A 480 9.48 36.78 -0.46
C ILE A 480 10.46 35.68 -0.89
N GLU A 481 10.45 34.60 -0.17
CA GLU A 481 11.27 33.43 -0.47
C GLU A 481 10.69 32.66 -1.67
N LEU A 482 11.55 32.37 -2.65
CA LEU A 482 11.23 31.55 -3.82
C LEU A 482 11.93 30.21 -3.72
N VAL A 483 11.23 29.15 -4.09
CA VAL A 483 11.76 27.80 -4.14
C VAL A 483 11.62 27.25 -5.56
N ARG A 484 12.66 26.57 -6.05
CA ARG A 484 12.62 25.89 -7.34
C ARG A 484 11.90 24.55 -7.21
N LYS A 485 10.85 24.38 -8.00
CA LYS A 485 10.13 23.12 -8.09
C LYS A 485 9.83 22.83 -9.58
N ASN A 486 10.10 21.62 -10.03
CA ASN A 486 9.91 21.23 -11.42
C ASN A 486 10.63 22.15 -12.43
N GLY A 487 11.82 22.64 -12.06
CA GLY A 487 12.62 23.54 -12.90
C GLY A 487 12.16 25.00 -12.94
N ARG A 488 11.12 25.39 -12.17
CA ARG A 488 10.59 26.77 -12.11
C ARG A 488 10.70 27.32 -10.70
N LEU A 489 11.05 28.60 -10.58
CA LEU A 489 10.96 29.33 -9.32
C LEU A 489 9.51 29.70 -9.05
N MET A 490 9.06 29.52 -7.82
CA MET A 490 7.68 29.79 -7.41
C MET A 490 7.59 30.26 -5.96
N ILE A 491 6.48 30.87 -5.61
CA ILE A 491 6.15 31.30 -4.26
C ILE A 491 5.32 30.18 -3.60
N ALA A 492 5.85 29.55 -2.59
CA ALA A 492 5.17 28.56 -1.72
C ALA A 492 4.55 27.34 -2.43
N SER A 493 3.64 27.52 -3.40
CA SER A 493 2.87 26.44 -4.03
C SER A 493 2.71 26.63 -5.53
N ASP A 494 2.73 25.51 -6.27
CA ASP A 494 2.48 25.41 -7.72
C ASP A 494 1.02 25.07 -8.05
N ALA A 495 0.21 24.76 -7.05
CA ALA A 495 -1.16 24.33 -7.27
C ALA A 495 -2.09 24.71 -6.10
N TRP A 496 -3.34 24.97 -6.43
CA TRP A 496 -4.46 25.09 -5.51
C TRP A 496 -5.43 23.95 -5.75
N TYR A 497 -5.66 23.13 -4.71
CA TYR A 497 -6.55 21.98 -4.77
C TYR A 497 -7.92 22.33 -4.20
N PHE A 498 -8.99 21.89 -4.88
CA PHE A 498 -10.37 22.17 -4.49
C PHE A 498 -11.27 20.96 -4.72
N ALA A 499 -12.50 21.00 -4.22
CA ALA A 499 -13.46 19.91 -4.36
C ALA A 499 -13.94 19.79 -5.83
N GLU A 500 -14.23 18.58 -6.25
CA GLU A 500 -14.73 18.29 -7.59
C GLU A 500 -16.03 19.07 -7.87
N GLY A 501 -16.08 19.75 -9.02
CA GLY A 501 -17.21 20.60 -9.41
C GLY A 501 -17.08 22.09 -9.00
N GLU A 502 -16.03 22.49 -8.26
CA GLU A 502 -15.81 23.89 -7.88
C GLU A 502 -14.94 24.69 -8.89
N ALA A 503 -14.56 24.10 -10.02
CA ALA A 503 -13.66 24.71 -11.01
C ALA A 503 -14.15 26.09 -11.49
N GLU A 504 -15.46 26.29 -11.71
CA GLU A 504 -16.03 27.56 -12.13
C GLU A 504 -15.84 28.68 -11.09
N ARG A 505 -15.93 28.33 -9.80
CA ARG A 505 -15.67 29.27 -8.69
C ARG A 505 -14.20 29.73 -8.72
N TRP A 506 -13.28 28.79 -8.82
CA TRP A 506 -11.85 29.06 -8.75
C TRP A 506 -11.26 29.63 -10.05
N SER A 507 -11.93 29.45 -11.19
CA SER A 507 -11.52 30.07 -12.47
C SER A 507 -11.55 31.61 -12.45
N ARG A 508 -12.26 32.22 -11.50
CA ARG A 508 -12.31 33.68 -11.28
C ARG A 508 -11.16 34.18 -10.42
N ALA A 509 -10.29 33.33 -9.92
CA ALA A 509 -9.16 33.70 -9.10
C ALA A 509 -8.17 34.55 -9.88
N ARG A 510 -7.81 35.74 -9.34
CA ARG A 510 -6.83 36.64 -9.90
C ARG A 510 -5.62 36.83 -8.99
N TYR A 511 -5.80 36.68 -7.69
CA TYR A 511 -4.73 36.86 -6.71
C TYR A 511 -4.62 35.65 -5.81
N GLY A 512 -3.37 35.24 -5.49
CA GLY A 512 -3.08 34.35 -4.39
C GLY A 512 -2.97 35.14 -3.09
N GLU A 513 -3.69 34.71 -2.04
CA GLU A 513 -3.53 35.30 -0.69
C GLU A 513 -2.45 34.53 0.05
N PHE A 514 -1.40 35.23 0.43
CA PHE A 514 -0.27 34.69 1.17
C PHE A 514 -0.21 35.27 2.58
N ARG A 515 0.31 34.47 3.50
CA ARG A 515 0.82 34.94 4.80
C ARG A 515 2.33 34.87 4.74
N ILE A 516 2.97 36.02 4.96
CA ILE A 516 4.42 36.15 4.83
C ILE A 516 4.99 36.64 6.17
N ASP A 517 6.07 36.00 6.65
CA ASP A 517 6.77 36.42 7.85
C ASP A 517 7.85 37.48 7.55
N ALA A 518 8.49 37.98 8.60
CA ALA A 518 9.56 38.98 8.47
C ALA A 518 10.82 38.46 7.74
N LYS A 519 10.96 37.15 7.55
CA LYS A 519 12.09 36.54 6.84
C LYS A 519 11.76 36.26 5.37
N GLY A 520 10.52 36.49 4.94
CA GLY A 520 10.08 36.25 3.57
C GLY A 520 9.44 34.87 3.35
N LYS A 521 9.32 34.02 4.39
CA LYS A 521 8.68 32.71 4.26
C LYS A 521 7.19 32.89 4.00
N ALA A 522 6.73 32.43 2.86
CA ALA A 522 5.36 32.59 2.40
C ALA A 522 4.54 31.30 2.54
N LEU A 523 3.26 31.43 2.87
CA LEU A 523 2.28 30.35 2.87
C LEU A 523 1.02 30.82 2.14
N LEU A 524 0.60 30.08 1.11
CA LEU A 524 -0.66 30.32 0.41
C LEU A 524 -1.82 29.86 1.29
N VAL A 525 -2.73 30.79 1.62
CA VAL A 525 -3.88 30.54 2.50
C VAL A 525 -5.23 30.63 1.80
N GLY A 526 -5.28 31.22 0.62
CA GLY A 526 -6.51 31.34 -0.15
C GLY A 526 -6.28 31.93 -1.52
N LEU A 527 -7.34 31.97 -2.30
CA LEU A 527 -7.38 32.69 -3.58
C LEU A 527 -8.42 33.81 -3.51
N ARG A 528 -8.17 34.87 -4.25
CA ARG A 528 -9.01 36.08 -4.29
C ARG A 528 -9.39 36.44 -5.73
N GLY A 529 -10.59 36.95 -5.90
CA GLY A 529 -11.06 37.46 -7.17
C GLY A 529 -10.44 38.83 -7.57
N PRO A 530 -10.89 39.43 -8.70
CA PRO A 530 -10.33 40.68 -9.22
C PRO A 530 -10.41 41.89 -8.29
N GLN A 531 -11.40 41.89 -7.38
CA GLN A 531 -11.60 42.95 -6.38
C GLN A 531 -11.11 42.58 -4.99
N LEU A 532 -10.26 41.55 -4.89
CA LEU A 532 -9.75 40.93 -3.65
C LEU A 532 -10.84 40.27 -2.79
N GLU A 533 -12.01 40.02 -3.36
CA GLU A 533 -13.09 39.28 -2.70
C GLU A 533 -12.70 37.81 -2.46
N ALA A 534 -13.20 37.23 -1.38
CA ALA A 534 -12.99 35.84 -1.07
C ALA A 534 -13.77 34.94 -2.06
N LEU A 535 -13.10 33.97 -2.62
CA LEU A 535 -13.68 32.99 -3.52
C LEU A 535 -14.15 31.74 -2.77
#